data_c6e21dc93482159082c119a0c4b329ef
#
_entry.id   c6e21dc93482159082c119a0c4b329ef
#
_cell.length_a   1.000
_cell.length_b   1.000
_cell.length_c   1.000
_cell.angle_alpha   90.00
_cell.angle_beta   90.00
_cell.angle_gamma   90.00
#
_symmetry.space_group_name_H-M   'P 1'
#
loop_
_entity.id
_entity.type
_entity.pdbx_description
1 polymer ?
#
loop_
_entity_poly.entity_id
_entity_poly.type
_entity_poly.pdbx_seq_one_letter_code
_entity_poly.pdbx_strand_id
1 'polypeptide(L)'
;INKTTIVRAKIFKDNFISSHDNSKSFIFDANHSLNLVTLISEPDNFFDENTGIYVYGKNASSNWPFYGANFWNDSEKPIQFSYYEKDNKLGIEFNAGVKIFGGSSRANDQRSLSIFARNKYGVGEIDYPFFDNVSYDKFQAIILRNTGNDWIKANMRDAAVSKLMQGSDLEFQDFKPVATYLNGEYWGLYFLREKINEHMISSKSGYDTDDISILEFDGEEIHGSNEDFIELRTFINSEDLSVKNNYEYVESQIDIKNFILYNLTNIYI
;
A
#
# COMPACT_ATOMS: atom_id res chain seq x y z
N ILE A 1 -27.49 20.31 1.05
CA ILE A 1 -26.04 20.28 1.37
C ILE A 1 -25.39 21.36 0.53
N ASN A 2 -24.67 22.29 1.13
CA ASN A 2 -24.07 23.46 0.45
C ASN A 2 -22.59 23.67 0.89
N LYS A 3 -22.00 22.70 1.59
CA LYS A 3 -20.60 22.65 2.00
C LYS A 3 -20.16 21.21 2.05
N THR A 4 -18.87 20.94 2.05
CA THR A 4 -18.32 19.60 2.23
C THR A 4 -18.94 18.95 3.47
N THR A 5 -19.57 17.79 3.27
CA THR A 5 -20.39 17.13 4.28
C THR A 5 -20.25 15.61 4.13
N ILE A 6 -20.09 14.91 5.24
CA ILE A 6 -20.25 13.47 5.33
C ILE A 6 -21.64 13.16 5.89
N VAL A 7 -22.37 12.31 5.20
CA VAL A 7 -23.64 11.76 5.69
C VAL A 7 -23.42 10.29 6.01
N ARG A 8 -23.74 9.90 7.23
CA ARG A 8 -23.64 8.51 7.69
C ARG A 8 -25.00 8.02 8.14
N ALA A 9 -25.35 6.80 7.78
CA ALA A 9 -26.61 6.17 8.16
C ALA A 9 -26.35 4.75 8.67
N LYS A 10 -27.09 4.37 9.71
CA LYS A 10 -27.04 3.03 10.31
C LYS A 10 -28.43 2.65 10.76
N ILE A 11 -28.79 1.38 10.56
CA ILE A 11 -30.09 0.86 11.00
C ILE A 11 -29.90 0.14 12.32
N PHE A 12 -30.73 0.50 13.29
CA PHE A 12 -30.85 -0.17 14.58
C PHE A 12 -32.23 -0.80 14.69
N LYS A 13 -32.28 -2.01 15.20
CA LYS A 13 -33.52 -2.72 15.53
C LYS A 13 -33.32 -3.50 16.84
N ASP A 14 -34.29 -3.41 17.75
CA ASP A 14 -34.22 -4.10 19.04
C ASP A 14 -33.99 -5.59 18.86
N ASN A 15 -33.06 -6.16 19.63
CA ASN A 15 -32.62 -7.56 19.59
C ASN A 15 -31.95 -8.00 18.28
N PHE A 16 -31.51 -7.10 17.43
CA PHE A 16 -30.71 -7.40 16.25
C PHE A 16 -29.35 -6.70 16.33
N ILE A 17 -28.34 -7.28 15.67
CA ILE A 17 -27.08 -6.59 15.40
C ILE A 17 -27.39 -5.45 14.44
N SER A 18 -26.85 -4.25 14.73
CA SER A 18 -27.01 -3.08 13.83
C SER A 18 -26.41 -3.36 12.44
N SER A 19 -26.94 -2.69 11.41
CA SER A 19 -26.35 -2.78 10.08
C SER A 19 -24.91 -2.24 10.07
N HIS A 20 -24.16 -2.54 9.00
CA HIS A 20 -22.95 -1.78 8.69
C HIS A 20 -23.33 -0.30 8.44
N ASP A 21 -22.38 0.59 8.69
CA ASP A 21 -22.54 1.99 8.35
C ASP A 21 -22.59 2.13 6.82
N ASN A 22 -23.50 2.95 6.35
CA ASN A 22 -23.54 3.41 4.96
C ASN A 22 -23.24 4.92 4.99
N SER A 23 -22.18 5.33 4.30
CA SER A 23 -21.71 6.71 4.36
C SER A 23 -21.54 7.27 2.95
N LYS A 24 -21.72 8.59 2.82
CA LYS A 24 -21.54 9.31 1.56
C LYS A 24 -20.78 10.61 1.82
N SER A 25 -19.77 10.86 0.98
CA SER A 25 -19.07 12.14 0.93
C SER A 25 -19.68 13.06 -0.09
N PHE A 26 -19.99 14.28 0.31
CA PHE A 26 -20.35 15.38 -0.57
C PHE A 26 -19.25 16.43 -0.47
N ILE A 27 -18.37 16.49 -1.47
CA ILE A 27 -17.21 17.38 -1.50
C ILE A 27 -17.54 18.59 -2.35
N PHE A 28 -17.47 19.78 -1.76
CA PHE A 28 -17.71 21.06 -2.40
C PHE A 28 -16.40 21.79 -2.63
N ASP A 29 -16.34 22.56 -3.71
CA ASP A 29 -15.18 23.38 -4.10
C ASP A 29 -13.87 22.61 -4.29
N ALA A 30 -13.97 21.30 -4.57
CA ALA A 30 -12.81 20.48 -4.89
C ALA A 30 -12.34 20.77 -6.32
N ASN A 31 -11.51 21.77 -6.49
CA ASN A 31 -10.90 22.12 -7.78
C ASN A 31 -9.63 21.28 -8.03
N HIS A 32 -9.80 19.95 -8.09
CA HIS A 32 -8.69 19.05 -8.43
C HIS A 32 -8.80 18.59 -9.88
N SER A 33 -7.68 18.58 -10.58
CA SER A 33 -7.51 17.92 -11.88
C SER A 33 -7.13 16.43 -11.75
N LEU A 34 -7.15 15.91 -10.52
CA LEU A 34 -6.78 14.55 -10.16
C LEU A 34 -8.04 13.73 -9.83
N ASN A 35 -7.86 12.40 -9.86
CA ASN A 35 -8.83 11.50 -9.26
C ASN A 35 -8.94 11.76 -7.75
N LEU A 36 -10.09 11.48 -7.16
CA LEU A 36 -10.32 11.70 -5.74
C LEU A 36 -10.45 10.36 -5.00
N VAL A 37 -9.90 10.33 -3.80
CA VAL A 37 -10.17 9.27 -2.83
C VAL A 37 -10.83 9.88 -1.60
N THR A 38 -11.91 9.28 -1.13
CA THR A 38 -12.49 9.63 0.16
C THR A 38 -12.45 8.44 1.11
N LEU A 39 -11.99 8.71 2.32
CA LEU A 39 -11.97 7.77 3.43
C LEU A 39 -12.92 8.26 4.50
N ILE A 40 -13.86 7.42 4.91
CA ILE A 40 -14.79 7.71 5.99
C ILE A 40 -14.61 6.67 7.08
N SER A 41 -14.39 7.13 8.30
CA SER A 41 -14.27 6.28 9.49
C SER A 41 -14.82 7.00 10.71
N GLU A 42 -15.03 6.28 11.81
CA GLU A 42 -15.20 6.93 13.10
C GLU A 42 -13.94 7.73 13.42
N PRO A 43 -14.05 9.01 13.84
CA PRO A 43 -12.88 9.83 14.15
C PRO A 43 -11.92 9.17 15.14
N ASP A 44 -12.44 8.47 16.13
CA ASP A 44 -11.65 7.78 17.17
C ASP A 44 -10.75 6.68 16.60
N ASN A 45 -11.11 6.07 15.46
CA ASN A 45 -10.24 5.11 14.78
C ASN A 45 -8.91 5.71 14.35
N PHE A 46 -8.89 7.00 14.05
CA PHE A 46 -7.69 7.72 13.63
C PHE A 46 -7.08 8.54 14.76
N PHE A 47 -7.90 9.18 15.61
CA PHE A 47 -7.46 10.30 16.45
C PHE A 47 -7.63 10.08 17.96
N ASP A 48 -8.24 9.01 18.43
CA ASP A 48 -8.28 8.69 19.86
C ASP A 48 -6.86 8.49 20.40
N GLU A 49 -6.54 9.08 21.54
CA GLU A 49 -5.20 9.05 22.14
C GLU A 49 -4.70 7.62 22.42
N ASN A 50 -5.59 6.70 22.78
CA ASN A 50 -5.20 5.34 23.18
C ASN A 50 -5.19 4.36 22.00
N THR A 51 -6.12 4.51 21.07
CA THR A 51 -6.43 3.51 20.03
C THR A 51 -6.40 4.03 18.61
N GLY A 52 -6.34 5.34 18.41
CA GLY A 52 -6.29 5.98 17.09
C GLY A 52 -4.96 5.69 16.39
N ILE A 53 -5.03 5.29 15.12
CA ILE A 53 -3.85 4.86 14.38
C ILE A 53 -2.98 6.00 13.87
N TYR A 54 -3.45 7.26 13.94
CA TYR A 54 -2.78 8.40 13.32
C TYR A 54 -2.09 9.34 14.34
N VAL A 55 -2.18 9.05 15.61
CA VAL A 55 -1.67 9.89 16.71
C VAL A 55 -0.43 9.28 17.37
N TYR A 56 0.26 10.10 18.15
CA TYR A 56 1.42 9.65 18.93
C TYR A 56 1.01 8.69 20.05
N GLY A 57 -0.14 8.93 20.69
CA GLY A 57 -0.56 8.15 21.86
C GLY A 57 0.34 8.41 23.07
N LYS A 58 0.21 7.57 24.09
CA LYS A 58 0.86 7.77 25.40
C LYS A 58 2.29 7.23 25.49
N ASN A 59 2.69 6.35 24.60
CA ASN A 59 3.94 5.59 24.68
C ASN A 59 5.00 6.05 23.66
N ALA A 60 4.75 7.13 22.94
CA ALA A 60 5.66 7.64 21.92
C ALA A 60 6.96 8.15 22.55
N SER A 61 8.09 7.73 21.98
CA SER A 61 9.38 8.35 22.33
C SER A 61 9.40 9.81 21.88
N SER A 62 10.21 10.65 22.55
CA SER A 62 10.38 12.06 22.18
C SER A 62 11.21 12.27 20.92
N ASN A 63 11.95 11.25 20.47
CA ASN A 63 12.87 11.32 19.35
C ASN A 63 12.27 10.66 18.10
N TRP A 64 12.48 11.29 16.95
CA TRP A 64 12.16 10.68 15.67
C TRP A 64 12.83 9.30 15.52
N PRO A 65 12.15 8.27 15.04
CA PRO A 65 10.84 8.27 14.43
C PRO A 65 9.68 7.99 15.43
N PHE A 66 9.78 8.38 16.67
CA PHE A 66 8.75 8.32 17.72
C PHE A 66 8.29 6.89 18.01
N TYR A 67 9.22 5.96 18.16
CA TYR A 67 8.90 4.57 18.48
C TYR A 67 7.98 4.48 19.70
N GLY A 68 7.03 3.54 19.66
CA GLY A 68 5.98 3.40 20.66
C GLY A 68 4.74 4.26 20.41
N ALA A 69 4.76 5.16 19.42
CA ALA A 69 3.56 5.88 19.00
C ALA A 69 2.51 4.89 18.40
N ASN A 70 1.24 5.28 18.45
CA ASN A 70 0.14 4.44 17.97
C ASN A 70 0.27 4.08 16.49
N PHE A 71 0.86 4.93 15.67
CA PHE A 71 1.11 4.65 14.25
C PHE A 71 2.20 3.59 13.99
N TRP A 72 2.89 3.11 15.03
CA TRP A 72 3.78 1.94 14.97
C TRP A 72 3.05 0.62 15.24
N ASN A 73 1.86 0.69 15.85
CA ASN A 73 1.06 -0.50 16.10
C ASN A 73 0.49 -1.04 14.76
N ASP A 74 0.51 -2.34 14.57
CA ASP A 74 -0.10 -2.99 13.40
C ASP A 74 -1.63 -3.12 13.57
N SER A 75 -2.28 -2.00 13.84
CA SER A 75 -3.72 -1.92 14.13
C SER A 75 -4.52 -1.61 12.87
N GLU A 76 -5.49 -2.48 12.56
CA GLU A 76 -6.40 -2.31 11.44
C GLU A 76 -7.71 -1.69 11.90
N LYS A 77 -8.16 -0.63 11.24
CA LYS A 77 -9.41 0.08 11.52
C LYS A 77 -10.37 0.00 10.35
N PRO A 78 -11.69 -0.06 10.61
CA PRO A 78 -12.68 -0.03 9.53
C PRO A 78 -12.77 1.35 8.88
N ILE A 79 -12.90 1.35 7.56
CA ILE A 79 -13.19 2.54 6.75
C ILE A 79 -14.22 2.21 5.68
N GLN A 80 -14.87 3.24 5.15
CA GLN A 80 -15.45 3.23 3.83
C GLN A 80 -14.51 3.96 2.88
N PHE A 81 -14.14 3.29 1.79
CA PHE A 81 -13.30 3.81 0.73
C PHE A 81 -14.17 4.15 -0.47
N SER A 82 -13.98 5.32 -1.07
CA SER A 82 -14.56 5.65 -2.36
C SER A 82 -13.52 6.29 -3.27
N TYR A 83 -13.53 5.89 -4.53
CA TYR A 83 -12.66 6.43 -5.56
C TYR A 83 -13.52 7.10 -6.65
N TYR A 84 -13.15 8.30 -7.03
CA TYR A 84 -13.81 9.08 -8.07
C TYR A 84 -12.82 9.39 -9.20
N GLU A 85 -13.27 9.21 -10.42
CA GLU A 85 -12.52 9.60 -11.61
C GLU A 85 -12.41 11.12 -11.74
N LYS A 86 -11.52 11.59 -12.63
CA LYS A 86 -11.28 13.03 -12.87
C LYS A 86 -12.54 13.82 -13.24
N ASP A 87 -13.54 13.15 -13.79
CA ASP A 87 -14.84 13.76 -14.14
C ASP A 87 -15.82 13.74 -12.96
N ASN A 88 -15.33 13.43 -11.75
CA ASN A 88 -16.09 13.29 -10.51
C ASN A 88 -17.14 12.16 -10.51
N LYS A 89 -17.05 11.22 -11.43
CA LYS A 89 -17.86 10.01 -11.38
C LYS A 89 -17.32 9.05 -10.34
N LEU A 90 -18.22 8.47 -9.57
CA LEU A 90 -17.87 7.36 -8.67
C LEU A 90 -17.42 6.17 -9.50
N GLY A 91 -16.17 5.77 -9.34
CA GLY A 91 -15.61 4.55 -9.92
C GLY A 91 -15.96 3.35 -9.06
N ILE A 92 -15.52 3.35 -7.81
CA ILE A 92 -15.80 2.26 -6.86
C ILE A 92 -16.00 2.79 -5.45
N GLU A 93 -16.83 2.08 -4.68
CA GLU A 93 -17.05 2.33 -3.26
C GLU A 93 -17.20 0.98 -2.53
N PHE A 94 -16.49 0.81 -1.41
CA PHE A 94 -16.56 -0.39 -0.60
C PHE A 94 -16.10 -0.14 0.84
N ASN A 95 -16.49 -1.03 1.76
CA ASN A 95 -15.96 -1.05 3.11
C ASN A 95 -14.65 -1.87 3.15
N ALA A 96 -13.67 -1.37 3.91
CA ALA A 96 -12.33 -1.91 3.95
C ALA A 96 -11.72 -1.80 5.34
N GLY A 97 -10.56 -2.44 5.53
CA GLY A 97 -9.66 -2.18 6.62
C GLY A 97 -8.57 -1.20 6.21
N VAL A 98 -8.14 -0.32 7.11
CA VAL A 98 -7.00 0.57 6.92
C VAL A 98 -5.95 0.37 8.00
N LYS A 99 -4.68 0.38 7.60
CA LYS A 99 -3.52 0.41 8.50
C LYS A 99 -2.57 1.52 8.07
N ILE A 100 -1.75 2.02 9.02
CA ILE A 100 -0.58 2.83 8.67
C ILE A 100 0.43 1.93 7.94
N PHE A 101 1.00 2.46 6.86
CA PHE A 101 1.97 1.76 6.02
C PHE A 101 3.34 2.43 6.02
N GLY A 102 4.39 1.64 5.85
CA GLY A 102 5.77 2.09 5.70
C GLY A 102 6.65 1.81 6.91
N GLY A 103 7.93 2.04 6.78
CA GLY A 103 8.93 2.00 7.84
C GLY A 103 8.97 3.35 8.60
N SER A 104 10.15 3.98 8.68
CA SER A 104 10.31 5.26 9.40
C SER A 104 9.45 6.42 8.87
N SER A 105 8.98 6.35 7.62
CA SER A 105 8.02 7.32 7.05
C SER A 105 6.65 7.34 7.73
N ARG A 106 6.33 6.37 8.61
CA ARG A 106 5.16 6.41 9.50
C ARG A 106 5.19 7.62 10.44
N ALA A 107 6.38 8.12 10.74
CA ALA A 107 6.59 9.28 11.61
C ALA A 107 6.35 10.63 10.92
N ASN A 108 6.17 10.67 9.61
CA ASN A 108 5.83 11.88 8.88
C ASN A 108 4.40 12.35 9.23
N ASP A 109 4.11 13.63 9.12
CA ASP A 109 2.77 14.16 9.42
C ASP A 109 1.72 13.58 8.47
N GLN A 110 2.04 13.49 7.17
CA GLN A 110 1.23 12.75 6.21
C GLN A 110 1.74 11.31 6.12
N ARG A 111 0.95 10.34 6.60
CA ARG A 111 1.31 8.92 6.66
C ARG A 111 0.73 8.16 5.48
N SER A 112 1.48 7.20 4.97
CA SER A 112 0.93 6.24 4.00
C SER A 112 -0.07 5.29 4.67
N LEU A 113 -1.07 4.87 3.89
CA LEU A 113 -2.15 4.01 4.34
C LEU A 113 -2.23 2.78 3.43
N SER A 114 -2.32 1.59 4.01
CA SER A 114 -2.71 0.36 3.29
C SER A 114 -4.20 0.14 3.47
N ILE A 115 -4.90 -0.11 2.37
CA ILE A 115 -6.34 -0.38 2.32
C ILE A 115 -6.51 -1.85 1.95
N PHE A 116 -7.23 -2.61 2.78
CA PHE A 116 -7.40 -4.05 2.63
C PHE A 116 -8.86 -4.41 2.37
N ALA A 117 -9.10 -5.12 1.27
CA ALA A 117 -10.34 -5.86 1.10
C ALA A 117 -10.33 -7.09 2.03
N ARG A 118 -11.36 -7.23 2.85
CA ARG A 118 -11.55 -8.39 3.72
C ARG A 118 -13.04 -8.70 3.87
N ASN A 119 -13.39 -9.97 3.81
CA ASN A 119 -14.78 -10.44 3.96
C ASN A 119 -15.47 -9.88 5.21
N LYS A 120 -14.73 -9.66 6.30
CA LYS A 120 -15.28 -9.07 7.53
C LYS A 120 -15.82 -7.63 7.35
N TYR A 121 -15.41 -6.94 6.28
CA TYR A 121 -15.91 -5.61 5.91
C TYR A 121 -16.92 -5.64 4.79
N GLY A 122 -17.13 -6.79 4.15
CA GLY A 122 -18.14 -6.98 3.10
C GLY A 122 -17.59 -7.41 1.74
N VAL A 123 -16.34 -7.06 1.40
CA VAL A 123 -15.69 -7.47 0.15
C VAL A 123 -14.34 -8.11 0.45
N GLY A 124 -14.09 -9.26 -0.17
CA GLY A 124 -12.81 -9.98 -0.03
C GLY A 124 -11.76 -9.56 -1.06
N GLU A 125 -12.19 -8.85 -2.10
CA GLU A 125 -11.38 -8.43 -3.24
C GLU A 125 -11.90 -7.08 -3.76
N ILE A 126 -11.02 -6.19 -4.18
CA ILE A 126 -11.33 -4.94 -4.84
C ILE A 126 -11.32 -5.21 -6.35
N ASP A 127 -12.47 -5.08 -7.00
CA ASP A 127 -12.63 -5.30 -8.45
C ASP A 127 -12.82 -3.95 -9.14
N TYR A 128 -11.71 -3.35 -9.59
CA TYR A 128 -11.71 -2.06 -10.28
C TYR A 128 -10.38 -1.78 -10.99
N PRO A 129 -10.36 -1.34 -12.25
CA PRO A 129 -9.16 -1.09 -13.04
C PRO A 129 -8.50 0.24 -12.66
N PHE A 130 -7.88 0.31 -11.48
CA PHE A 130 -7.21 1.53 -11.02
C PHE A 130 -6.05 1.96 -11.90
N PHE A 131 -5.30 1.02 -12.46
CA PHE A 131 -4.01 1.25 -13.08
C PHE A 131 -4.03 0.90 -14.56
N ASP A 132 -3.38 1.74 -15.37
CA ASP A 132 -3.44 1.63 -16.83
C ASP A 132 -2.38 0.66 -17.41
N ASN A 133 -1.38 0.28 -16.61
CA ASN A 133 -0.23 -0.50 -17.07
C ASN A 133 -0.15 -1.91 -16.43
N VAL A 134 -1.23 -2.36 -15.81
CA VAL A 134 -1.36 -3.73 -15.32
C VAL A 134 -2.46 -4.46 -16.08
N SER A 135 -2.33 -5.77 -16.22
CA SER A 135 -3.26 -6.61 -17.00
C SER A 135 -4.41 -7.17 -16.17
N TYR A 136 -4.52 -6.78 -14.91
CA TYR A 136 -5.55 -7.23 -13.96
C TYR A 136 -6.19 -6.04 -13.27
N ASP A 137 -7.41 -6.23 -12.81
CA ASP A 137 -8.26 -5.23 -12.15
C ASP A 137 -8.73 -5.65 -10.75
N LYS A 138 -8.19 -6.76 -10.25
CA LYS A 138 -8.53 -7.34 -8.96
C LYS A 138 -7.38 -7.23 -7.97
N PHE A 139 -7.67 -6.65 -6.79
CA PHE A 139 -6.66 -6.36 -5.78
C PHE A 139 -7.13 -6.82 -4.40
N GLN A 140 -6.26 -7.49 -3.66
CA GLN A 140 -6.50 -7.79 -2.25
C GLN A 140 -6.22 -6.56 -1.38
N ALA A 141 -5.27 -5.72 -1.78
CA ALA A 141 -4.92 -4.50 -1.07
C ALA A 141 -4.32 -3.45 -2.03
N ILE A 142 -4.52 -2.19 -1.68
CA ILE A 142 -3.93 -1.02 -2.37
C ILE A 142 -3.29 -0.10 -1.33
N ILE A 143 -2.42 0.79 -1.77
CA ILE A 143 -1.72 1.74 -0.90
C ILE A 143 -2.00 3.17 -1.33
N LEU A 144 -2.32 4.04 -0.37
CA LEU A 144 -2.20 5.48 -0.49
C LEU A 144 -0.82 5.87 0.06
N ARG A 145 0.14 6.13 -0.84
CA ARG A 145 1.54 6.36 -0.49
C ARG A 145 1.86 7.85 -0.40
N ASN A 146 2.50 8.26 0.68
CA ASN A 146 2.97 9.63 0.94
C ASN A 146 4.34 9.93 0.31
N THR A 147 4.84 9.09 -0.63
CA THR A 147 6.18 9.18 -1.23
C THR A 147 7.38 8.85 -0.31
N GLY A 148 7.12 8.41 0.93
CA GLY A 148 8.16 7.89 1.84
C GLY A 148 9.23 8.91 2.17
N ASN A 149 10.50 8.58 1.87
CA ASN A 149 11.66 9.45 2.13
C ASN A 149 11.72 10.70 1.23
N ASP A 150 10.91 10.74 0.18
CA ASP A 150 10.82 11.89 -0.73
C ASP A 150 9.74 12.90 -0.32
N TRP A 151 8.97 12.60 0.74
CA TRP A 151 7.96 13.51 1.30
C TRP A 151 8.58 14.86 1.67
N ILE A 152 7.89 15.96 1.34
CA ILE A 152 8.36 17.36 1.43
C ILE A 152 9.62 17.69 0.60
N LYS A 153 10.08 16.78 -0.25
CA LYS A 153 11.15 17.03 -1.21
C LYS A 153 10.56 17.17 -2.60
N ALA A 154 10.89 16.28 -3.53
CA ALA A 154 10.29 16.26 -4.86
C ALA A 154 8.87 15.66 -4.89
N ASN A 155 8.52 14.83 -3.92
CA ASN A 155 7.24 14.13 -3.78
C ASN A 155 6.83 13.22 -4.96
N MET A 156 7.76 12.87 -5.83
CA MET A 156 7.44 12.09 -7.03
C MET A 156 8.56 11.15 -7.50
N ARG A 157 9.67 11.04 -6.77
CA ARG A 157 10.83 10.26 -7.24
C ARG A 157 10.50 8.80 -7.49
N ASP A 158 9.87 8.11 -6.53
CA ASP A 158 9.53 6.71 -6.70
C ASP A 158 8.47 6.49 -7.79
N ALA A 159 7.53 7.42 -7.96
CA ALA A 159 6.60 7.42 -9.07
C ALA A 159 7.29 7.63 -10.42
N ALA A 160 8.27 8.55 -10.48
CA ALA A 160 9.07 8.79 -11.68
C ALA A 160 9.90 7.55 -12.05
N VAL A 161 10.53 6.90 -11.06
CA VAL A 161 11.26 5.64 -11.26
C VAL A 161 10.34 4.54 -11.79
N SER A 162 9.18 4.34 -11.17
CA SER A 162 8.19 3.37 -11.66
C SER A 162 7.79 3.66 -13.11
N LYS A 163 7.62 4.96 -13.46
CA LYS A 163 7.30 5.36 -14.84
C LYS A 163 8.42 5.06 -15.82
N LEU A 164 9.67 5.26 -15.41
CA LEU A 164 10.84 4.96 -16.25
C LEU A 164 11.01 3.45 -16.47
N MET A 165 10.60 2.64 -15.51
CA MET A 165 10.72 1.18 -15.61
C MET A 165 9.58 0.52 -16.39
N GLN A 166 8.56 1.24 -16.79
CA GLN A 166 7.48 0.69 -17.61
C GLN A 166 8.01 0.09 -18.91
N GLY A 167 7.63 -1.16 -19.17
CA GLY A 167 8.11 -1.93 -20.34
C GLY A 167 9.48 -2.59 -20.16
N SER A 168 10.09 -2.52 -18.98
CA SER A 168 11.24 -3.34 -18.60
C SER A 168 10.79 -4.66 -17.96
N ASP A 169 11.72 -5.60 -17.81
CA ASP A 169 11.49 -6.88 -17.13
C ASP A 169 11.57 -6.76 -15.59
N LEU A 170 11.71 -5.54 -15.04
CA LEU A 170 11.67 -5.31 -13.60
C LEU A 170 10.25 -5.25 -13.08
N GLU A 171 10.01 -5.89 -11.95
CA GLU A 171 8.78 -5.73 -11.22
C GLU A 171 8.73 -4.34 -10.56
N PHE A 172 7.68 -3.59 -10.84
CA PHE A 172 7.42 -2.28 -10.23
C PHE A 172 5.93 -2.14 -9.89
N GLN A 173 5.64 -1.23 -8.98
CA GLN A 173 4.27 -0.86 -8.65
C GLN A 173 3.77 0.21 -9.62
N ASP A 174 2.63 -0.02 -10.25
CA ASP A 174 1.96 1.08 -10.96
C ASP A 174 1.35 2.06 -9.97
N PHE A 175 1.06 3.27 -10.44
CA PHE A 175 0.61 4.34 -9.56
C PHE A 175 -0.33 5.31 -10.26
N LYS A 176 -1.16 5.97 -9.43
CA LYS A 176 -2.05 7.05 -9.88
C LYS A 176 -2.08 8.16 -8.82
N PRO A 177 -1.74 9.41 -9.15
CA PRO A 177 -1.86 10.51 -8.18
C PRO A 177 -3.33 10.78 -7.86
N VAL A 178 -3.63 10.94 -6.59
CA VAL A 178 -5.00 11.17 -6.09
C VAL A 178 -5.03 12.25 -5.03
N ALA A 179 -6.04 13.09 -5.07
CA ALA A 179 -6.37 13.99 -3.96
C ALA A 179 -7.21 13.19 -2.94
N THR A 180 -6.75 13.15 -1.69
CA THR A 180 -7.37 12.32 -0.66
C THR A 180 -8.08 13.19 0.37
N TYR A 181 -9.28 12.76 0.77
CA TYR A 181 -10.08 13.33 1.83
C TYR A 181 -10.32 12.31 2.93
N LEU A 182 -10.12 12.69 4.17
CA LEU A 182 -10.44 11.91 5.37
C LEU A 182 -11.58 12.60 6.12
N ASN A 183 -12.69 11.90 6.30
CA ASN A 183 -13.88 12.43 6.98
C ASN A 183 -14.33 13.80 6.44
N GLY A 184 -14.18 14.04 5.13
CA GLY A 184 -14.57 15.27 4.46
C GLY A 184 -13.53 16.39 4.48
N GLU A 185 -12.42 16.23 5.19
CA GLU A 185 -11.30 17.17 5.20
C GLU A 185 -10.26 16.77 4.16
N TYR A 186 -9.71 17.76 3.44
CA TYR A 186 -8.60 17.49 2.53
C TYR A 186 -7.38 17.01 3.30
N TRP A 187 -6.94 15.79 2.99
CA TRP A 187 -5.88 15.11 3.72
C TRP A 187 -4.53 15.15 3.03
N GLY A 188 -4.51 15.46 1.75
CA GLY A 188 -3.30 15.65 0.97
C GLY A 188 -3.29 14.96 -0.38
N LEU A 189 -2.19 15.17 -1.09
CA LEU A 189 -1.85 14.44 -2.30
C LEU A 189 -1.20 13.11 -1.93
N TYR A 190 -1.75 12.02 -2.48
CA TYR A 190 -1.19 10.69 -2.35
C TYR A 190 -0.96 10.06 -3.72
N PHE A 191 -0.13 9.03 -3.75
CA PHE A 191 -0.06 8.12 -4.89
C PHE A 191 -0.79 6.83 -4.52
N LEU A 192 -1.92 6.59 -5.17
CA LEU A 192 -2.58 5.29 -5.14
C LEU A 192 -1.67 4.30 -5.86
N ARG A 193 -1.33 3.18 -5.22
CA ARG A 193 -0.42 2.16 -5.73
C ARG A 193 -0.90 0.76 -5.43
N GLU A 194 -0.42 -0.18 -6.22
CA GLU A 194 -0.49 -1.60 -5.88
C GLU A 194 0.23 -1.84 -4.54
N LYS A 195 -0.23 -2.82 -3.79
CA LYS A 195 0.52 -3.32 -2.64
C LYS A 195 1.37 -4.52 -3.08
N ILE A 196 2.69 -4.43 -2.93
CA ILE A 196 3.56 -5.59 -3.12
C ILE A 196 3.20 -6.63 -2.06
N ASN A 197 2.70 -7.76 -2.52
CA ASN A 197 2.39 -8.95 -1.75
C ASN A 197 2.28 -10.16 -2.70
N GLU A 198 2.05 -11.33 -2.14
CA GLU A 198 1.89 -12.59 -2.90
C GLU A 198 0.77 -12.52 -3.94
N HIS A 199 -0.32 -11.81 -3.65
CA HIS A 199 -1.44 -11.66 -4.58
C HIS A 199 -1.07 -10.81 -5.81
N MET A 200 -0.31 -9.73 -5.62
CA MET A 200 0.19 -8.91 -6.72
C MET A 200 1.13 -9.73 -7.63
N ILE A 201 2.07 -10.47 -7.03
CA ILE A 201 3.02 -11.31 -7.77
C ILE A 201 2.27 -12.41 -8.51
N SER A 202 1.34 -13.11 -7.83
CA SER A 202 0.49 -14.13 -8.44
C SER A 202 -0.29 -13.59 -9.66
N SER A 203 -0.90 -12.40 -9.53
CA SER A 203 -1.66 -11.77 -10.63
C SER A 203 -0.79 -11.43 -11.82
N LYS A 204 0.48 -11.11 -11.62
CA LYS A 204 1.44 -10.79 -12.69
C LYS A 204 2.08 -12.03 -13.30
N SER A 205 2.48 -12.99 -12.49
CA SER A 205 3.26 -14.15 -12.91
C SER A 205 2.39 -15.36 -13.28
N GLY A 206 1.18 -15.47 -12.72
CA GLY A 206 0.31 -16.64 -12.82
C GLY A 206 0.66 -17.79 -11.89
N TYR A 207 1.65 -17.63 -10.99
CA TYR A 207 1.95 -18.63 -9.95
C TYR A 207 0.90 -18.58 -8.83
N ASP A 208 0.66 -19.69 -8.18
CA ASP A 208 -0.16 -19.72 -6.97
C ASP A 208 0.55 -18.98 -5.83
N THR A 209 -0.22 -18.35 -4.95
CA THR A 209 0.34 -17.60 -3.81
C THR A 209 1.21 -18.46 -2.89
N ASP A 210 0.88 -19.75 -2.76
CA ASP A 210 1.63 -20.71 -1.94
C ASP A 210 3.01 -21.07 -2.53
N ASP A 211 3.21 -20.82 -3.83
CA ASP A 211 4.48 -21.06 -4.54
C ASP A 211 5.39 -19.80 -4.56
N ILE A 212 4.96 -18.72 -3.90
CA ILE A 212 5.67 -17.44 -3.89
C ILE A 212 6.31 -17.22 -2.52
N SER A 213 7.60 -16.89 -2.51
CA SER A 213 8.26 -16.34 -1.32
C SER A 213 8.63 -14.88 -1.56
N ILE A 214 8.34 -14.01 -0.60
CA ILE A 214 8.70 -12.59 -0.60
C ILE A 214 9.57 -12.33 0.61
N LEU A 215 10.76 -11.82 0.34
CA LEU A 215 11.75 -11.55 1.37
C LEU A 215 12.15 -10.06 1.34
N GLU A 216 12.44 -9.50 2.50
CA GLU A 216 13.02 -8.16 2.64
C GLU A 216 14.43 -8.24 3.24
N PHE A 217 15.24 -7.23 3.03
CA PHE A 217 16.60 -7.08 3.58
C PHE A 217 17.46 -8.35 3.38
N ASP A 218 18.00 -8.89 4.45
CA ASP A 218 18.90 -10.04 4.45
C ASP A 218 18.16 -11.41 4.49
N GLY A 219 16.94 -11.47 3.96
CA GLY A 219 16.12 -12.68 3.93
C GLY A 219 15.07 -12.74 5.04
N GLU A 220 14.61 -11.58 5.54
CA GLU A 220 13.44 -11.50 6.44
C GLU A 220 12.18 -11.91 5.68
N GLU A 221 11.45 -12.89 6.20
CA GLU A 221 10.25 -13.44 5.57
C GLU A 221 9.07 -12.48 5.69
N ILE A 222 8.55 -12.04 4.54
CA ILE A 222 7.29 -11.30 4.45
C ILE A 222 6.16 -12.26 4.07
N HIS A 223 6.44 -13.23 3.21
CA HIS A 223 5.55 -14.31 2.80
C HIS A 223 6.38 -15.52 2.37
N GLY A 224 5.86 -16.75 2.58
CA GLY A 224 6.55 -17.99 2.19
C GLY A 224 7.73 -18.33 3.09
N SER A 225 8.81 -18.89 2.50
CA SER A 225 10.02 -19.34 3.20
C SER A 225 11.27 -18.66 2.65
N ASN A 226 12.29 -18.50 3.49
CA ASN A 226 13.61 -17.99 3.11
C ASN A 226 14.67 -19.10 2.96
N GLU A 227 14.29 -20.38 3.05
CA GLU A 227 15.24 -21.50 3.04
C GLU A 227 16.09 -21.51 1.79
N ASP A 228 15.52 -21.42 0.59
CA ASP A 228 16.25 -21.40 -0.68
C ASP A 228 17.21 -20.22 -0.78
N PHE A 229 16.81 -19.05 -0.26
CA PHE A 229 17.68 -17.88 -0.23
C PHE A 229 18.86 -18.07 0.71
N ILE A 230 18.65 -18.67 1.88
CA ILE A 230 19.72 -18.96 2.86
C ILE A 230 20.68 -20.01 2.29
N GLU A 231 20.17 -21.04 1.62
CA GLU A 231 20.99 -22.07 0.97
C GLU A 231 21.87 -21.44 -0.11
N LEU A 232 21.28 -20.67 -1.04
CA LEU A 232 22.02 -19.99 -2.10
C LEU A 232 23.08 -19.03 -1.53
N ARG A 233 22.72 -18.23 -0.52
CA ARG A 233 23.65 -17.31 0.14
C ARG A 233 24.79 -18.04 0.82
N THR A 234 24.52 -19.16 1.45
CA THR A 234 25.54 -20.01 2.08
C THR A 234 26.49 -20.56 1.04
N PHE A 235 25.98 -21.08 -0.06
CA PHE A 235 26.77 -21.56 -1.18
C PHE A 235 27.70 -20.47 -1.74
N ILE A 236 27.16 -19.28 -2.02
CA ILE A 236 27.94 -18.14 -2.54
C ILE A 236 29.08 -17.74 -1.58
N ASN A 237 28.86 -17.84 -0.28
CA ASN A 237 29.86 -17.47 0.72
C ASN A 237 30.92 -18.56 0.99
N SER A 238 30.62 -19.82 0.70
CA SER A 238 31.51 -20.95 0.98
C SER A 238 32.30 -21.43 -0.23
N GLU A 239 31.77 -21.22 -1.44
CA GLU A 239 32.33 -21.78 -2.66
C GLU A 239 33.11 -20.76 -3.49
N ASP A 240 34.14 -21.21 -4.20
CA ASP A 240 34.90 -20.38 -5.14
C ASP A 240 34.12 -20.23 -6.46
N LEU A 241 33.55 -19.05 -6.68
CA LEU A 241 32.78 -18.74 -7.90
C LEU A 241 33.67 -18.53 -9.15
N SER A 242 35.01 -18.57 -9.03
CA SER A 242 35.87 -18.65 -10.22
C SER A 242 35.84 -20.04 -10.85
N VAL A 243 35.37 -21.04 -10.12
CA VAL A 243 35.12 -22.40 -10.63
C VAL A 243 33.82 -22.39 -11.42
N LYS A 244 33.91 -22.72 -12.69
CA LYS A 244 32.80 -22.65 -13.65
C LYS A 244 31.51 -23.32 -13.14
N ASN A 245 31.61 -24.52 -12.60
CA ASN A 245 30.43 -25.25 -12.14
C ASN A 245 29.70 -24.54 -10.96
N ASN A 246 30.49 -23.93 -10.06
CA ASN A 246 29.92 -23.18 -8.94
C ASN A 246 29.18 -21.90 -9.43
N TYR A 247 29.77 -21.23 -10.41
CA TYR A 247 29.14 -20.08 -11.03
C TYR A 247 27.85 -20.46 -11.77
N GLU A 248 27.90 -21.53 -12.58
CA GLU A 248 26.73 -22.03 -13.33
C GLU A 248 25.60 -22.47 -12.39
N TYR A 249 25.92 -23.02 -11.21
CA TYR A 249 24.91 -23.33 -10.21
C TYR A 249 24.21 -22.03 -9.72
N VAL A 250 24.96 -21.01 -9.31
CA VAL A 250 24.37 -19.73 -8.89
C VAL A 250 23.54 -19.10 -10.00
N GLU A 251 24.05 -19.12 -11.24
CA GLU A 251 23.34 -18.60 -12.42
C GLU A 251 22.01 -19.32 -12.67
N SER A 252 21.92 -20.61 -12.34
CA SER A 252 20.68 -21.38 -12.47
C SER A 252 19.64 -21.06 -11.39
N GLN A 253 20.02 -20.43 -10.29
CA GLN A 253 19.14 -20.11 -9.15
C GLN A 253 18.59 -18.68 -9.20
N ILE A 254 19.11 -17.80 -10.07
CA ILE A 254 18.70 -16.41 -10.16
C ILE A 254 18.44 -15.99 -11.60
N ASP A 255 17.50 -15.06 -11.79
CA ASP A 255 17.36 -14.36 -13.06
C ASP A 255 18.47 -13.31 -13.20
N ILE A 256 19.59 -13.71 -13.81
CA ILE A 256 20.76 -12.85 -14.00
C ILE A 256 20.43 -11.57 -14.76
N LYS A 257 19.54 -11.63 -15.75
CA LYS A 257 19.15 -10.45 -16.54
C LYS A 257 18.40 -9.44 -15.69
N ASN A 258 17.43 -9.92 -14.92
CA ASN A 258 16.65 -9.09 -14.00
C ASN A 258 17.56 -8.49 -12.91
N PHE A 259 18.46 -9.31 -12.33
CA PHE A 259 19.45 -8.85 -11.36
C PHE A 259 20.37 -7.75 -11.89
N ILE A 260 20.91 -7.91 -13.10
CA ILE A 260 21.75 -6.89 -13.76
C ILE A 260 20.93 -5.63 -14.03
N LEU A 261 19.72 -5.77 -14.58
CA LEU A 261 18.85 -4.64 -14.89
C LEU A 261 18.50 -3.83 -13.64
N TYR A 262 18.18 -4.53 -12.53
CA TYR A 262 17.93 -3.89 -11.23
C TYR A 262 19.12 -3.06 -10.77
N ASN A 263 20.33 -3.61 -10.81
CA ASN A 263 21.53 -2.90 -10.40
C ASN A 263 21.86 -1.72 -11.31
N LEU A 264 21.75 -1.89 -12.63
CA LEU A 264 21.94 -0.78 -13.59
C LEU A 264 20.93 0.34 -13.34
N THR A 265 19.67 0.00 -13.10
CA THR A 265 18.65 0.98 -12.79
C THR A 265 19.00 1.79 -11.54
N ASN A 266 19.44 1.13 -10.45
CA ASN A 266 19.85 1.83 -9.23
C ASN A 266 21.11 2.71 -9.38
N ILE A 267 21.97 2.41 -10.34
CA ILE A 267 23.16 3.25 -10.63
C ILE A 267 22.76 4.50 -11.42
N TYR A 268 21.75 4.39 -12.29
CA TYR A 268 21.34 5.46 -13.20
C TYR A 268 20.37 6.47 -12.61
N ILE A 269 19.65 6.08 -11.55
CA ILE A 269 18.62 6.90 -10.89
C ILE A 269 19.15 7.50 -9.60
#